data_68f5b0ea89868c92c6e684dd7d9282a2
#
_entry.id   68f5b0ea89868c92c6e684dd7d9282a2
#
_cell.length_a   1.000
_cell.length_b   1.000
_cell.length_c   1.000
_cell.angle_alpha   90.00
_cell.angle_beta   90.00
_cell.angle_gamma   90.00
#
_symmetry.space_group_name_H-M   'P 1'
#
loop_
_entity.id
_entity.type
_entity.pdbx_description
1 polymer ?
#
loop_
_entity_poly.entity_id
_entity_poly.type
_entity_poly.pdbx_seq_one_letter_code
_entity_poly.pdbx_strand_id
1 'polypeptide(L)'
;MTDPYDIVLTPPARRTIEVKLPEAVAAAVIDFLTSALIANPQRVGKPLQADLAGIWSARRGTYRVLYRINEDRHEVVVLRVEHRRD
;
A
#
# COMPACT_ATOMS: atom_id res chain seq x y z
N MET A 1 -17.01 -6.93 14.37
CA MET A 1 -16.63 -5.91 13.38
C MET A 1 -15.21 -5.46 13.63
N THR A 2 -14.39 -5.49 12.61
CA THR A 2 -12.97 -5.18 12.75
C THR A 2 -12.71 -3.72 12.42
N ASP A 3 -12.01 -3.01 13.28
CA ASP A 3 -11.63 -1.63 13.00
C ASP A 3 -10.61 -1.59 11.87
N PRO A 4 -10.64 -0.56 11.03
CA PRO A 4 -9.60 -0.42 10.02
C PRO A 4 -8.24 -0.23 10.65
N TYR A 5 -7.20 -0.65 9.93
CA TYR A 5 -5.83 -0.46 10.36
C TYR A 5 -5.43 1.01 10.20
N ASP A 6 -4.47 1.45 11.01
CA ASP A 6 -3.84 2.73 10.78
C ASP A 6 -2.90 2.62 9.58
N ILE A 7 -2.74 3.72 8.87
CA ILE A 7 -1.85 3.73 7.71
C ILE A 7 -0.57 4.50 8.07
N VAL A 8 0.57 3.90 7.72
CA VAL A 8 1.87 4.52 7.91
C VAL A 8 2.59 4.52 6.57
N LEU A 9 3.11 5.67 6.15
CA LEU A 9 3.86 5.79 4.91
C LEU A 9 5.34 5.94 5.22
N THR A 10 6.17 5.10 4.60
CA THR A 10 7.61 5.31 4.67
C THR A 10 7.96 6.55 3.84
N PRO A 11 9.13 7.16 4.09
CA PRO A 11 9.56 8.30 3.28
C PRO A 11 9.57 8.04 1.78
N PRO A 12 10.07 6.89 1.27
CA PRO A 12 10.00 6.60 -0.15
C PRO A 12 8.58 6.55 -0.69
N ALA A 13 7.65 5.91 0.06
CA ALA A 13 6.26 5.82 -0.37
C ALA A 13 5.61 7.21 -0.41
N ARG A 14 5.84 8.00 0.63
CA ARG A 14 5.30 9.35 0.69
C ARG A 14 5.82 10.19 -0.47
N ARG A 15 7.11 10.13 -0.73
CA ARG A 15 7.72 10.91 -1.79
C ARG A 15 7.16 10.55 -3.17
N THR A 16 6.94 9.26 -3.42
CA THR A 16 6.36 8.83 -4.68
C THR A 16 4.97 9.44 -4.87
N ILE A 17 4.14 9.39 -3.83
CA ILE A 17 2.78 9.91 -3.91
C ILE A 17 2.78 11.43 -4.11
N GLU A 18 3.64 12.14 -3.37
CA GLU A 18 3.63 13.61 -3.39
C GLU A 18 4.30 14.20 -4.63
N VAL A 19 5.32 13.52 -5.17
CA VAL A 19 6.18 14.13 -6.17
C VAL A 19 6.18 13.39 -7.50
N LYS A 20 6.15 12.06 -7.49
CA LYS A 20 6.43 11.28 -8.70
C LYS A 20 5.21 10.85 -9.48
N LEU A 21 4.07 10.70 -8.82
CA LEU A 21 2.87 10.22 -9.49
C LEU A 21 2.11 11.35 -10.18
N PRO A 22 1.50 11.08 -11.35
CA PRO A 22 0.51 12.00 -11.89
C PRO A 22 -0.59 12.22 -10.87
N GLU A 23 -1.18 13.40 -10.87
CA GLU A 23 -2.16 13.79 -9.86
C GLU A 23 -3.32 12.81 -9.74
N ALA A 24 -3.87 12.36 -10.87
CA ALA A 24 -4.99 11.42 -10.86
C ALA A 24 -4.59 10.06 -10.27
N VAL A 25 -3.36 9.61 -10.54
CA VAL A 25 -2.86 8.35 -9.99
C VAL A 25 -2.62 8.48 -8.50
N ALA A 26 -2.04 9.60 -8.06
CA ALA A 26 -1.83 9.86 -6.65
C ALA A 26 -3.15 9.84 -5.89
N ALA A 27 -4.19 10.48 -6.43
CA ALA A 27 -5.50 10.48 -5.81
C ALA A 27 -6.06 9.06 -5.70
N ALA A 28 -5.92 8.25 -6.75
CA ALA A 28 -6.39 6.86 -6.74
C ALA A 28 -5.63 6.03 -5.72
N VAL A 29 -4.32 6.22 -5.60
CA VAL A 29 -3.51 5.52 -4.60
C VAL A 29 -3.97 5.89 -3.19
N ILE A 30 -4.13 7.17 -2.90
CA ILE A 30 -4.57 7.62 -1.58
C ILE A 30 -5.94 7.04 -1.25
N ASP A 31 -6.86 7.05 -2.20
CA ASP A 31 -8.17 6.46 -2.00
C ASP A 31 -8.09 4.97 -1.65
N PHE A 32 -7.27 4.22 -2.37
CA PHE A 32 -7.07 2.80 -2.08
C PHE A 32 -6.46 2.58 -0.70
N LEU A 33 -5.43 3.35 -0.34
CA LEU A 33 -4.74 3.21 0.94
C LEU A 33 -5.67 3.50 2.13
N THR A 34 -6.55 4.47 1.97
CA THR A 34 -7.40 4.93 3.07
C THR A 34 -8.78 4.27 3.08
N SER A 35 -9.04 3.35 2.19
CA SER A 35 -10.29 2.61 2.17
C SER A 35 -10.06 1.10 2.14
N ALA A 36 -9.86 0.53 0.95
CA ALA A 36 -9.79 -0.91 0.78
C ALA A 36 -8.58 -1.54 1.49
N LEU A 37 -7.43 -0.89 1.43
CA LEU A 37 -6.20 -1.47 2.00
C LEU A 37 -6.31 -1.59 3.52
N ILE A 38 -6.67 -0.52 4.21
CA ILE A 38 -6.73 -0.56 5.67
C ILE A 38 -7.93 -1.34 6.19
N ALA A 39 -8.94 -1.54 5.36
CA ALA A 39 -10.10 -2.35 5.75
C ALA A 39 -9.76 -3.84 5.78
N ASN A 40 -9.00 -4.31 4.79
CA ASN A 40 -8.69 -5.73 4.65
C ASN A 40 -7.34 -5.96 3.95
N PRO A 41 -6.23 -5.65 4.61
CA PRO A 41 -4.92 -5.74 3.96
C PRO A 41 -4.54 -7.15 3.52
N GLN A 42 -5.02 -8.19 4.21
CA GLN A 42 -4.74 -9.57 3.82
C GLN A 42 -5.53 -10.00 2.58
N ARG A 43 -6.64 -9.33 2.31
CA ARG A 43 -7.54 -9.73 1.24
C ARG A 43 -7.24 -9.04 -0.09
N VAL A 44 -6.82 -7.78 -0.03
CA VAL A 44 -6.62 -6.98 -1.25
C VAL A 44 -5.27 -7.20 -1.89
N GLY A 45 -4.34 -7.84 -1.20
CA GLY A 45 -3.01 -8.12 -1.73
C GLY A 45 -2.63 -9.57 -1.57
N LYS A 46 -1.40 -9.87 -1.97
CA LYS A 46 -0.84 -11.21 -1.87
C LYS A 46 0.50 -11.16 -1.15
N PRO A 47 0.77 -12.12 -0.26
CA PRO A 47 2.07 -12.17 0.39
C PRO A 47 3.15 -12.58 -0.61
N LEU A 48 4.29 -11.95 -0.51
CA LEU A 48 5.46 -12.33 -1.28
C LEU A 48 6.21 -13.42 -0.54
N GLN A 49 7.09 -14.13 -1.26
CA GLN A 49 7.73 -15.32 -0.72
C GLN A 49 9.24 -15.18 -0.72
N ALA A 50 9.91 -16.19 -0.17
CA ALA A 50 11.37 -16.29 -0.11
C ALA A 50 11.95 -15.08 0.61
N ASP A 51 12.90 -14.39 -0.01
CA ASP A 51 13.59 -13.25 0.59
C ASP A 51 12.67 -12.08 0.90
N LEU A 52 11.47 -12.06 0.29
CA LEU A 52 10.50 -11.00 0.48
C LEU A 52 9.37 -11.39 1.42
N ALA A 53 9.54 -12.47 2.17
CA ALA A 53 8.53 -12.91 3.13
C ALA A 53 8.22 -11.79 4.13
N GLY A 54 6.95 -11.61 4.44
CA GLY A 54 6.49 -10.53 5.30
C GLY A 54 6.06 -9.27 4.56
N ILE A 55 6.34 -9.21 3.25
CA ILE A 55 5.91 -8.10 2.41
C ILE A 55 4.72 -8.55 1.57
N TRP A 56 3.76 -7.68 1.45
CA TRP A 56 2.55 -7.90 0.64
C TRP A 56 2.56 -6.98 -0.56
N SER A 57 1.91 -7.42 -1.62
CA SER A 57 1.80 -6.64 -2.85
C SER A 57 0.34 -6.56 -3.27
N ALA A 58 -0.15 -5.35 -3.48
CA ALA A 58 -1.50 -5.11 -4.00
C ALA A 58 -1.39 -4.33 -5.30
N ARG A 59 -1.95 -4.88 -6.37
CA ARG A 59 -1.94 -4.24 -7.68
C ARG A 59 -3.32 -3.65 -8.00
N ARG A 60 -3.33 -2.41 -8.46
CA ARG A 60 -4.56 -1.74 -8.89
C ARG A 60 -4.26 -0.92 -10.14
N GLY A 61 -4.90 -1.27 -11.26
CA GLY A 61 -4.70 -0.52 -12.49
C GLY A 61 -3.23 -0.46 -12.87
N THR A 62 -2.68 0.74 -12.93
CA THR A 62 -1.30 0.99 -13.36
C THR A 62 -0.31 1.09 -12.22
N TYR A 63 -0.75 0.87 -10.97
CA TYR A 63 0.17 1.00 -9.84
C TYR A 63 0.13 -0.23 -8.97
N ARG A 64 1.18 -0.39 -8.14
CA ARG A 64 1.30 -1.46 -7.17
C ARG A 64 1.81 -0.88 -5.86
N VAL A 65 1.25 -1.38 -4.75
CA VAL A 65 1.62 -0.98 -3.41
C VAL A 65 2.28 -2.16 -2.71
N LEU A 66 3.48 -1.93 -2.16
CA LEU A 66 4.16 -2.91 -1.33
C LEU A 66 4.03 -2.48 0.11
N TYR A 67 3.62 -3.40 0.97
CA TYR A 67 3.32 -3.04 2.36
C TYR A 67 3.57 -4.20 3.31
N ARG A 68 3.67 -3.86 4.60
CA ARG A 68 3.72 -4.83 5.70
C ARG A 68 2.50 -4.62 6.57
N ILE A 69 2.10 -5.70 7.23
CA ILE A 69 0.99 -5.65 8.18
C ILE A 69 1.57 -5.88 9.57
N ASN A 70 1.41 -4.92 10.45
CA ASN A 70 1.84 -5.03 11.83
C ASN A 70 0.59 -5.27 12.68
N GLU A 71 0.35 -6.52 13.04
CA GLU A 71 -0.84 -6.89 13.79
C GLU A 71 -0.81 -6.35 15.22
N ASP A 72 0.37 -6.31 15.82
CA ASP A 72 0.49 -5.84 17.20
C ASP A 72 0.07 -4.39 17.36
N ARG A 73 0.38 -3.57 16.36
CA ARG A 73 0.04 -2.15 16.36
C ARG A 73 -1.18 -1.82 15.52
N HIS A 74 -1.73 -2.80 14.87
CA HIS A 74 -2.87 -2.67 13.97
C HIS A 74 -2.59 -1.62 12.90
N GLU A 75 -1.43 -1.76 12.24
CA GLU A 75 -0.95 -0.82 11.23
C GLU A 75 -0.64 -1.51 9.93
N VAL A 76 -0.89 -0.80 8.83
CA VAL A 76 -0.36 -1.16 7.51
C VAL A 76 0.73 -0.16 7.20
N VAL A 77 1.95 -0.66 7.00
CA VAL A 77 3.10 0.17 6.68
C VAL A 77 3.35 0.08 5.18
N VAL A 78 3.12 1.17 4.48
CA VAL A 78 3.34 1.22 3.03
C VAL A 78 4.81 1.48 2.79
N LEU A 79 5.49 0.47 2.23
CA LEU A 79 6.94 0.53 1.99
C LEU A 79 7.26 1.24 0.70
N ARG A 80 6.45 1.02 -0.34
CA ARG A 80 6.75 1.53 -1.67
C ARG A 80 5.49 1.57 -2.52
N VAL A 81 5.41 2.57 -3.38
CA VAL A 81 4.38 2.64 -4.41
C VAL A 81 5.09 2.67 -5.75
N GLU A 82 4.71 1.75 -6.64
CA GLU A 82 5.30 1.65 -7.97
C GLU A 82 4.23 1.95 -9.01
N HIS A 83 4.57 2.76 -9.98
CA HIS A 83 3.66 3.13 -11.05
C HIS A 83 4.22 2.63 -12.37
N ARG A 84 3.40 1.86 -13.09
CA ARG A 84 3.79 1.36 -14.39
C ARG A 84 3.58 2.44 -15.43
N ARG A 85 4.61 2.72 -16.17
CA ARG A 85 4.53 3.61 -17.31
C ARG A 85 4.48 2.81 -18.58
N ASP A 86 3.63 3.20 -19.45
CA ASP A 86 3.61 2.64 -20.81
C ASP A 86 4.25 3.61 -21.76
#